data_6ec60de1a47aeb19542f4a7720ed0b8c
#
_entry.id   6ec60de1a47aeb19542f4a7720ed0b8c
#
_cell.length_a   1.000
_cell.length_b   1.000
_cell.length_c   1.000
_cell.angle_alpha   90.00
_cell.angle_beta   90.00
_cell.angle_gamma   90.00
#
_symmetry.space_group_name_H-M   'P 1'
#
loop_
_entity.id
_entity.type
_entity.pdbx_description
1 polymer ?
#
loop_
_entity_poly.entity_id
_entity_poly.type
_entity_poly.pdbx_seq_one_letter_code
_entity_poly.pdbx_strand_id
1 'polypeptide(L)' 'MRERLEERLNKLRSEFESGQKMLADFDTKTSNLRETLLRISGAIQVLEEELKETVETVSENN' A
#
# COMPACT_ATOMS: atom_id res chain seq x y z
N MET A 1 39.55 22.23 8.73
CA MET A 1 38.43 22.67 7.89
C MET A 1 38.01 21.64 6.88
N ARG A 2 38.93 21.12 6.12
CA ARG A 2 38.61 20.09 5.10
C ARG A 2 38.04 18.82 5.72
N GLU A 3 38.61 18.37 6.83
CA GLU A 3 38.13 17.17 7.53
C GLU A 3 36.69 17.30 8.03
N ARG A 4 36.32 18.48 8.54
CA ARG A 4 34.96 18.74 8.96
C ARG A 4 33.97 18.70 7.80
N LEU A 5 34.38 19.24 6.66
CA LEU A 5 33.56 19.23 5.45
C LEU A 5 33.39 17.82 4.93
N GLU A 6 34.45 17.00 4.97
CA GLU A 6 34.37 15.60 4.55
C GLU A 6 33.46 14.77 5.46
N GLU A 7 33.58 14.96 6.77
CA GLU A 7 32.73 14.29 7.75
C GLU A 7 31.27 14.67 7.53
N ARG A 8 30.99 15.95 7.34
CA ARG A 8 29.65 16.44 7.09
C ARG A 8 29.09 15.88 5.79
N LEU A 9 29.92 15.85 4.75
CA LEU A 9 29.52 15.28 3.47
C LEU A 9 29.19 13.79 3.59
N ASN A 10 30.02 13.04 4.29
CA ASN A 10 29.80 11.61 4.49
C ASN A 10 28.50 11.36 5.27
N LYS A 11 28.24 12.18 6.29
CA LYS A 11 27.01 12.09 7.08
C LYS A 11 25.78 12.37 6.21
N LEU A 12 25.85 13.41 5.39
CA LEU A 12 24.74 13.76 4.50
C LEU A 12 24.50 12.69 3.43
N ARG A 13 25.55 12.11 2.89
CA ARG A 13 25.42 11.01 1.95
C ARG A 13 24.76 9.80 2.58
N SER A 14 25.15 9.48 3.80
CA SER A 14 24.56 8.38 4.55
C SER A 14 23.06 8.62 4.81
N GLU A 15 22.71 9.83 5.21
CA GLU A 15 21.31 10.22 5.42
C GLU A 15 20.51 10.14 4.12
N PHE A 16 21.11 10.56 3.02
CA PHE A 16 20.47 10.51 1.70
C PHE A 16 20.21 9.06 1.27
N GLU A 17 21.20 8.19 1.41
CA GLU A 17 21.06 6.78 1.09
C GLU A 17 19.98 6.10 1.95
N SER A 18 19.98 6.40 3.25
CA SER A 18 18.94 5.88 4.15
C SER A 18 17.56 6.36 3.74
N GLY A 19 17.44 7.63 3.39
CA GLY A 19 16.17 8.21 2.92
C GLY A 19 15.68 7.54 1.64
N GLN A 20 16.56 7.32 0.69
CA GLN A 20 16.22 6.64 -0.56
C GLN A 20 15.74 5.22 -0.30
N LYS A 21 16.40 4.51 0.59
CA LYS A 21 16.04 3.15 0.95
C LYS A 21 14.67 3.10 1.62
N MET A 22 14.42 4.02 2.54
CA MET A 22 13.11 4.14 3.18
C MET A 22 12.00 4.42 2.18
N LEU A 23 12.27 5.31 1.24
CA LEU A 23 11.31 5.65 0.19
C LEU A 23 10.97 4.42 -0.66
N ALA A 24 11.98 3.65 -1.06
CA ALA A 24 11.78 2.42 -1.82
C ALA A 24 10.96 1.39 -1.01
N ASP A 25 11.22 1.26 0.30
CA ASP A 25 10.47 0.37 1.17
C ASP A 25 9.01 0.81 1.30
N PHE A 26 8.76 2.10 1.44
CA PHE A 26 7.40 2.64 1.48
C PHE A 26 6.66 2.41 0.15
N ASP A 27 7.34 2.58 -0.98
CA ASP A 27 6.75 2.31 -2.29
C ASP A 27 6.32 0.85 -2.41
N THR A 28 7.17 -0.08 -1.96
CA THR A 28 6.85 -1.51 -1.95
C THR A 28 5.65 -1.80 -1.06
N LYS A 29 5.63 -1.26 0.14
CA LYS A 29 4.51 -1.43 1.08
C LYS A 29 3.22 -0.84 0.52
N THR A 30 3.31 0.33 -0.10
CA THR A 30 2.16 0.99 -0.72
C THR A 30 1.60 0.14 -1.85
N SER A 31 2.46 -0.40 -2.70
CA SER A 31 2.06 -1.27 -3.81
C SER A 31 1.36 -2.53 -3.28
N ASN A 32 1.92 -3.18 -2.28
CA ASN A 32 1.35 -4.38 -1.66
C ASN A 32 -0.01 -4.08 -1.02
N LEU A 33 -0.12 -2.93 -0.36
CA LEU A 33 -1.36 -2.52 0.28
C LEU A 33 -2.44 -2.23 -0.76
N ARG A 34 -2.10 -1.60 -1.87
CA ARG A 34 -3.04 -1.37 -2.97
C ARG A 34 -3.58 -2.68 -3.53
N GLU A 35 -2.72 -3.67 -3.73
CA GLU A 35 -3.14 -4.99 -4.19
C GLU A 35 -4.10 -5.65 -3.20
N THR A 36 -3.77 -5.55 -1.91
CA THR A 36 -4.62 -6.08 -0.85
C THR A 36 -5.99 -5.42 -0.85
N LEU A 37 -6.02 -4.10 -0.96
CA LEU A 37 -7.28 -3.34 -1.00
C LEU A 37 -8.12 -3.68 -2.22
N LEU A 38 -7.50 -3.87 -3.38
CA LEU A 38 -8.20 -4.29 -4.58
C LEU A 38 -8.82 -5.67 -4.41
N ARG A 39 -8.09 -6.60 -3.83
CA ARG A 39 -8.59 -7.96 -3.57
C ARG A 39 -9.78 -7.94 -2.62
N ILE A 40 -9.65 -7.18 -1.53
CA ILE A 40 -10.72 -7.05 -0.53
C ILE A 40 -11.93 -6.38 -1.15
N SER A 41 -11.72 -5.31 -1.91
CA SER A 41 -12.80 -4.60 -2.60
C SER A 41 -13.55 -5.51 -3.56
N GLY A 42 -12.82 -6.34 -4.32
CA GLY A 42 -13.44 -7.34 -5.21
C GLY A 42 -14.25 -8.37 -4.46
N ALA A 43 -13.74 -8.86 -3.34
CA ALA A 43 -14.46 -9.83 -2.50
C ALA A 43 -15.74 -9.22 -1.92
N ILE A 44 -15.67 -7.97 -1.45
CA ILE A 44 -16.82 -7.24 -0.94
C ILE A 44 -17.90 -7.13 -2.04
N GLN A 45 -17.47 -6.72 -3.23
CA GLN A 45 -18.39 -6.57 -4.36
C GLN A 45 -19.10 -7.86 -4.70
N VAL A 46 -18.38 -8.98 -4.77
CA VAL A 46 -18.96 -10.29 -5.07
C VAL A 46 -19.98 -10.69 -4.00
N LEU A 47 -19.64 -10.51 -2.73
CA LEU A 47 -20.54 -10.85 -1.62
C LEU A 47 -21.80 -9.97 -1.60
N GLU A 48 -21.65 -8.69 -1.91
CA GLU A 48 -22.78 -7.78 -2.02
C GLU A 48 -23.72 -8.19 -3.14
N GLU A 49 -23.18 -8.61 -4.28
CA GLU A 49 -23.96 -9.10 -5.41
C GLU A 49 -24.69 -10.38 -5.06
N GLU A 50 -24.04 -11.32 -4.38
CA GLU A 50 -24.64 -12.57 -3.94
C GLU A 50 -25.76 -12.34 -2.93
N LEU A 51 -25.53 -11.44 -1.97
CA LEU A 51 -26.58 -11.09 -1.00
C LEU A 51 -27.78 -10.45 -1.68
N LYS A 52 -27.54 -9.59 -2.66
CA LYS A 52 -28.60 -8.96 -3.43
C LYS A 52 -29.41 -9.99 -4.21
N GLU A 53 -28.76 -10.93 -4.87
CA GLU A 53 -29.42 -12.02 -5.59
C GLU A 53 -30.27 -12.90 -4.64
N THR A 54 -29.73 -13.22 -3.48
CA THR A 54 -30.44 -14.01 -2.47
C THR A 54 -31.70 -13.29 -2.01
N VAL A 55 -31.62 -12.00 -1.75
CA VAL A 55 -32.79 -11.19 -1.35
C VAL A 55 -33.82 -11.13 -2.47
N GLU A 56 -33.41 -10.91 -3.70
CA GLU A 56 -34.30 -10.88 -4.86
C GLU A 56 -35.00 -12.22 -5.08
N THR A 57 -34.27 -13.34 -4.93
CA THR A 57 -34.81 -14.68 -5.05
C THR A 57 -35.86 -14.94 -3.97
N VAL A 58 -35.59 -14.56 -2.74
CA VAL A 58 -36.56 -14.68 -1.62
C VAL A 58 -37.78 -13.82 -1.88
N SER A 59 -37.59 -12.59 -2.39
CA SER A 59 -38.72 -11.71 -2.74
C SER A 59 -39.61 -12.30 -3.84
N GLU A 60 -38.97 -12.90 -4.84
CA GLU A 60 -39.71 -13.52 -5.96
C GLU A 60 -40.54 -14.74 -5.51
N ASN A 61 -40.07 -15.46 -4.50
CA ASN A 61 -40.75 -16.63 -3.98
C ASN A 61 -41.88 -16.29 -3.02
N ASN A 62 -41.96 -15.06 -2.59
CA ASN A 62 -43.01 -14.55 -1.72
C ASN A 62 -44.09 -13.80 -2.50
#